data_79b503e7293ce635ea2881e59d2d270a
#
_entry.id   79b503e7293ce635ea2881e59d2d270a
#
_cell.length_a   1.000
_cell.length_b   1.000
_cell.length_c   1.000
_cell.angle_alpha   90.00
_cell.angle_beta   90.00
_cell.angle_gamma   90.00
#
_symmetry.space_group_name_H-M   'P 1'
#
loop_
_entity.id
_entity.type
_entity.pdbx_description
1 polymer ?
#
loop_
_entity_poly.entity_id
_entity_poly.type
_entity_poly.pdbx_seq_one_letter_code
_entity_poly.pdbx_strand_id
1 'polypeptide(L)'
;MKAVLELIRQMYPTRTCKYNLSAENIEAGKFKTCLEYHIGNCKGPCENLQNEEDYMADVDAARNIIKGQLGSVKQRLKKRMTTHAEAMEFEQAQLCKEKLEALEKYAAKSTVVSFSLTNIDVFSISMDAEFGYVNYLQVIEGAIVQSYTVEIKKKLDEEPAAFLHLAIPEIRDLFGSTAPTVFTSHPVELDIEGSTFHVPQKGE
;
A
#
# COMPACT_ATOMS: atom_id res chain seq x y z
N MET A 1 1.53 -0.77 9.68
CA MET A 1 2.00 0.51 9.13
C MET A 1 3.51 0.73 9.27
N LYS A 2 4.13 0.68 10.47
CA LYS A 2 5.59 0.89 10.63
C LYS A 2 6.44 -0.02 9.75
N ALA A 3 6.18 -1.32 9.73
CA ALA A 3 6.96 -2.30 8.96
C ALA A 3 6.96 -2.04 7.44
N VAL A 4 5.81 -1.60 6.86
CA VAL A 4 5.75 -1.27 5.44
C VAL A 4 6.54 -0.01 5.11
N LEU A 5 6.55 0.99 6.00
CA LEU A 5 7.35 2.20 5.81
C LEU A 5 8.86 1.93 5.92
N GLU A 6 9.26 1.04 6.80
CA GLU A 6 10.65 0.59 6.91
C GLU A 6 11.09 -0.17 5.66
N LEU A 7 10.26 -1.08 5.14
CA LEU A 7 10.51 -1.77 3.88
C LEU A 7 10.68 -0.79 2.71
N ILE A 8 9.77 0.19 2.59
CA ILE A 8 9.83 1.20 1.53
C ILE A 8 11.11 2.02 1.61
N ARG A 9 11.50 2.48 2.81
CA ARG A 9 12.75 3.23 2.99
C ARG A 9 13.99 2.41 2.60
N GLN A 10 14.01 1.12 2.92
CA GLN A 10 15.09 0.23 2.55
C GLN A 10 15.16 0.02 1.03
N MET A 11 14.01 -0.12 0.37
CA MET A 11 13.94 -0.41 -1.07
C MET A 11 14.09 0.83 -1.95
N TYR A 12 13.52 1.95 -1.53
CA TYR A 12 13.38 3.18 -2.30
C TYR A 12 13.77 4.39 -1.45
N PRO A 13 15.07 4.71 -1.34
CA PRO A 13 15.54 5.85 -0.57
C PRO A 13 15.04 7.16 -1.22
N THR A 14 14.01 7.73 -0.62
CA THR A 14 13.38 8.98 -1.04
C THR A 14 13.78 10.11 -0.10
N ARG A 15 13.84 11.33 -0.63
CA ARG A 15 14.20 12.51 0.15
C ARG A 15 13.24 12.76 1.32
N THR A 16 13.77 13.24 2.43
CA THR A 16 13.01 13.71 3.60
C THR A 16 13.01 15.25 3.72
N CYS A 17 13.83 15.93 2.95
CA CYS A 17 13.96 17.38 2.99
C CYS A 17 12.74 18.10 2.36
N LYS A 18 12.53 19.37 2.77
CA LYS A 18 11.42 20.22 2.30
C LYS A 18 11.86 21.23 1.22
N TYR A 19 12.99 21.01 0.56
CA TYR A 19 13.45 21.91 -0.49
C TYR A 19 12.49 21.95 -1.68
N ASN A 20 12.31 23.14 -2.25
CA ASN A 20 11.59 23.29 -3.51
C ASN A 20 12.54 22.95 -4.68
N LEU A 21 12.46 21.71 -5.17
CA LEU A 21 13.31 21.19 -6.24
C LEU A 21 12.69 21.51 -7.62
N SER A 22 12.47 22.81 -7.93
CA SER A 22 12.16 23.17 -9.31
C SER A 22 13.42 23.05 -10.18
N ALA A 23 13.24 22.84 -11.49
CA ALA A 23 14.35 22.76 -12.45
C ALA A 23 15.29 23.96 -12.31
N GLU A 24 14.73 25.19 -12.23
CA GLU A 24 15.47 26.42 -12.03
C GLU A 24 16.35 26.42 -10.76
N ASN A 25 15.83 25.89 -9.64
CA ASN A 25 16.56 25.86 -8.39
C ASN A 25 17.69 24.82 -8.39
N ILE A 26 17.49 23.72 -9.09
CA ILE A 26 18.49 22.65 -9.25
C ILE A 26 19.60 23.16 -10.20
N GLU A 27 19.25 23.71 -11.36
CA GLU A 27 20.19 24.28 -12.34
C GLU A 27 21.00 25.43 -11.76
N ALA A 28 20.39 26.27 -10.93
CA ALA A 28 21.07 27.35 -10.22
C ALA A 28 22.00 26.86 -9.09
N GLY A 29 22.08 25.56 -8.83
CA GLY A 29 22.94 24.98 -7.78
C GLY A 29 22.63 25.45 -6.37
N LYS A 30 21.34 25.77 -6.09
CA LYS A 30 20.91 26.34 -4.80
C LYS A 30 21.07 25.39 -3.62
N PHE A 31 21.17 24.09 -3.87
CA PHE A 31 21.21 23.08 -2.84
C PHE A 31 22.49 22.27 -2.90
N LYS A 32 22.87 21.70 -1.75
CA LYS A 32 23.96 20.73 -1.63
C LYS A 32 23.43 19.45 -1.04
N THR A 33 24.05 18.33 -1.41
CA THR A 33 23.78 17.02 -0.80
C THR A 33 23.97 17.12 0.72
N CYS A 34 23.07 16.49 1.43
CA CYS A 34 23.03 16.48 2.89
C CYS A 34 23.45 15.11 3.45
N LEU A 35 23.47 14.99 4.78
CA LEU A 35 23.81 13.75 5.46
C LEU A 35 23.00 12.55 4.95
N GLU A 36 21.70 12.73 4.67
CA GLU A 36 20.85 11.64 4.16
C GLU A 36 21.36 11.04 2.84
N TYR A 37 21.94 11.85 1.98
CA TYR A 37 22.61 11.35 0.77
C TYR A 37 23.86 10.53 1.11
N HIS A 38 24.71 11.05 1.97
CA HIS A 38 25.98 10.39 2.32
C HIS A 38 25.81 9.07 3.07
N ILE A 39 24.70 8.91 3.81
CA ILE A 39 24.35 7.65 4.49
C ILE A 39 23.43 6.72 3.65
N GLY A 40 23.18 7.08 2.37
CA GLY A 40 22.42 6.24 1.44
C GLY A 40 20.90 6.29 1.57
N ASN A 41 20.34 7.18 2.39
CA ASN A 41 18.89 7.34 2.58
C ASN A 41 18.24 8.22 1.50
N CYS A 42 19.03 8.85 0.64
CA CYS A 42 18.58 9.71 -0.44
C CYS A 42 19.54 9.60 -1.63
N LYS A 43 19.03 9.67 -2.85
CA LYS A 43 19.84 9.60 -4.08
C LYS A 43 20.28 10.97 -4.63
N GLY A 44 20.07 12.05 -3.89
CA GLY A 44 20.56 13.38 -4.22
C GLY A 44 19.84 14.11 -5.37
N PRO A 45 18.49 14.08 -5.47
CA PRO A 45 17.80 14.80 -6.55
C PRO A 45 18.00 16.32 -6.48
N CYS A 46 18.44 16.86 -5.34
CA CYS A 46 18.71 18.29 -5.17
C CYS A 46 19.96 18.81 -5.93
N GLU A 47 20.89 17.93 -6.28
CA GLU A 47 22.05 18.19 -7.13
C GLU A 47 21.99 17.42 -8.47
N ASN A 48 20.78 17.03 -8.88
CA ASN A 48 20.53 16.27 -10.12
C ASN A 48 21.27 14.93 -10.22
N LEU A 49 21.63 14.34 -9.07
CA LEU A 49 22.27 13.01 -9.02
C LEU A 49 21.25 11.88 -9.22
N GLN A 50 19.98 12.19 -9.08
CA GLN A 50 18.84 11.37 -9.49
C GLN A 50 17.91 12.26 -10.31
N ASN A 51 17.59 11.87 -11.54
CA ASN A 51 16.66 12.60 -12.39
C ASN A 51 15.21 12.45 -11.90
N GLU A 52 14.32 13.30 -12.40
CA GLU A 52 12.92 13.33 -11.98
C GLU A 52 12.19 12.04 -12.32
N GLU A 53 12.44 11.46 -13.51
CA GLU A 53 11.79 10.22 -13.96
C GLU A 53 12.12 9.05 -13.02
N ASP A 54 13.39 8.86 -12.70
CA ASP A 54 13.83 7.82 -11.74
C ASP A 54 13.26 8.04 -10.34
N TYR A 55 13.20 9.31 -9.91
CA TYR A 55 12.62 9.65 -8.60
C TYR A 55 11.14 9.32 -8.55
N MET A 56 10.37 9.70 -9.57
CA MET A 56 8.94 9.42 -9.65
C MET A 56 8.67 7.92 -9.78
N ALA A 57 9.51 7.17 -10.49
CA ALA A 57 9.42 5.71 -10.56
C ALA A 57 9.60 5.04 -9.18
N ASP A 58 10.51 5.56 -8.35
CA ASP A 58 10.69 5.11 -6.96
C ASP A 58 9.46 5.46 -6.09
N VAL A 59 8.91 6.66 -6.24
CA VAL A 59 7.69 7.11 -5.55
C VAL A 59 6.48 6.26 -5.93
N ASP A 60 6.30 5.95 -7.21
CA ASP A 60 5.18 5.12 -7.68
C ASP A 60 5.32 3.67 -7.21
N ALA A 61 6.54 3.14 -7.14
CA ALA A 61 6.79 1.84 -6.55
C ALA A 61 6.44 1.81 -5.05
N ALA A 62 6.82 2.84 -4.32
CA ALA A 62 6.48 2.99 -2.91
C ALA A 62 4.96 3.10 -2.70
N ARG A 63 4.28 3.88 -3.55
CA ARG A 63 2.81 4.01 -3.54
C ARG A 63 2.11 2.67 -3.80
N ASN A 64 2.60 1.88 -4.75
CA ASN A 64 2.04 0.56 -5.05
C ASN A 64 2.23 -0.42 -3.88
N ILE A 65 3.36 -0.36 -3.17
CA ILE A 65 3.56 -1.17 -1.96
C ILE A 65 2.57 -0.76 -0.85
N ILE A 66 2.34 0.54 -0.65
CA ILE A 66 1.36 1.03 0.34
C ILE A 66 -0.05 0.57 -0.02
N LYS A 67 -0.40 0.56 -1.31
CA LYS A 67 -1.68 0.05 -1.82
C LYS A 67 -1.79 -1.48 -1.82
N GLY A 68 -0.76 -2.20 -1.37
CA GLY A 68 -0.71 -3.66 -1.35
C GLY A 68 -0.53 -4.34 -2.70
N GLN A 69 -0.28 -3.60 -3.76
CA GLN A 69 -0.05 -4.13 -5.11
C GLN A 69 1.35 -4.73 -5.24
N LEU A 70 1.67 -5.69 -4.37
CA LEU A 70 2.99 -6.31 -4.28
C LEU A 70 3.34 -7.12 -5.53
N GLY A 71 2.34 -7.76 -6.15
CA GLY A 71 2.51 -8.54 -7.37
C GLY A 71 3.10 -7.72 -8.53
N SER A 72 2.57 -6.53 -8.78
CA SER A 72 3.06 -5.63 -9.84
C SER A 72 4.48 -5.14 -9.57
N VAL A 73 4.81 -4.86 -8.31
CA VAL A 73 6.18 -4.46 -7.91
C VAL A 73 7.16 -5.62 -8.08
N LYS A 74 6.79 -6.84 -7.65
CA LYS A 74 7.60 -8.06 -7.84
C LYS A 74 7.88 -8.31 -9.32
N GLN A 75 6.85 -8.25 -10.17
CA GLN A 75 7.00 -8.47 -11.61
C GLN A 75 7.95 -7.45 -12.25
N ARG A 76 7.82 -6.17 -11.88
CA ARG A 76 8.71 -5.11 -12.37
C ARG A 76 10.16 -5.32 -11.92
N LEU A 77 10.38 -5.69 -10.65
CA LEU A 77 11.72 -5.99 -10.14
C LEU A 77 12.35 -7.20 -10.86
N LYS A 78 11.59 -8.27 -11.08
CA LYS A 78 12.05 -9.44 -11.86
C LYS A 78 12.45 -9.05 -13.27
N LYS A 79 11.62 -8.27 -13.97
CA LYS A 79 11.93 -7.80 -15.33
C LYS A 79 13.22 -6.97 -15.36
N ARG A 80 13.37 -6.00 -14.44
CA ARG A 80 14.59 -5.17 -14.36
C ARG A 80 15.82 -6.02 -14.04
N MET A 81 15.70 -6.96 -13.11
CA MET A 81 16.79 -7.88 -12.77
C MET A 81 17.27 -8.66 -14.00
N THR A 82 16.36 -9.21 -14.80
CA THR A 82 16.68 -9.93 -16.04
C THR A 82 17.35 -9.00 -17.05
N THR A 83 16.79 -7.81 -17.29
CA THR A 83 17.36 -6.83 -18.24
C THR A 83 18.80 -6.43 -17.84
N HIS A 84 19.07 -6.14 -16.55
CA HIS A 84 20.42 -5.82 -16.10
C HIS A 84 21.37 -7.02 -16.22
N ALA A 85 20.90 -8.24 -15.93
CA ALA A 85 21.70 -9.44 -16.09
C ALA A 85 22.06 -9.71 -17.56
N GLU A 86 21.14 -9.52 -18.50
CA GLU A 86 21.38 -9.63 -19.94
C GLU A 86 22.38 -8.58 -20.45
N ALA A 87 22.35 -7.37 -19.85
CA ALA A 87 23.30 -6.31 -20.11
C ALA A 87 24.67 -6.49 -19.37
N MET A 88 24.87 -7.61 -18.65
CA MET A 88 26.04 -7.87 -17.80
C MET A 88 26.25 -6.85 -16.67
N GLU A 89 25.20 -6.11 -16.29
CA GLU A 89 25.21 -5.14 -15.19
C GLU A 89 24.87 -5.86 -13.86
N PHE A 90 25.74 -6.75 -13.43
CA PHE A 90 25.47 -7.69 -12.32
C PHE A 90 25.21 -6.99 -10.98
N GLU A 91 25.83 -5.85 -10.72
CA GLU A 91 25.59 -5.07 -9.50
C GLU A 91 24.15 -4.56 -9.46
N GLN A 92 23.63 -4.04 -10.58
CA GLN A 92 22.23 -3.56 -10.68
C GLN A 92 21.25 -4.73 -10.62
N ALA A 93 21.57 -5.87 -11.23
CA ALA A 93 20.78 -7.08 -11.11
C ALA A 93 20.72 -7.58 -9.66
N GLN A 94 21.82 -7.54 -8.93
CA GLN A 94 21.90 -7.92 -7.51
C GLN A 94 21.04 -6.99 -6.64
N LEU A 95 21.08 -5.68 -6.84
CA LEU A 95 20.22 -4.73 -6.14
C LEU A 95 18.73 -5.00 -6.36
N CYS A 96 18.34 -5.36 -7.59
CA CYS A 96 16.96 -5.75 -7.89
C CYS A 96 16.57 -7.04 -7.16
N LYS A 97 17.48 -8.02 -7.08
CA LYS A 97 17.26 -9.28 -6.36
C LYS A 97 17.09 -9.05 -4.85
N GLU A 98 17.93 -8.25 -4.22
CA GLU A 98 17.82 -7.91 -2.80
C GLU A 98 16.49 -7.24 -2.45
N LYS A 99 16.03 -6.32 -3.31
CA LYS A 99 14.71 -5.69 -3.19
C LYS A 99 13.57 -6.71 -3.30
N LEU A 100 13.68 -7.65 -4.24
CA LEU A 100 12.70 -8.71 -4.43
C LEU A 100 12.62 -9.61 -3.19
N GLU A 101 13.76 -10.05 -2.67
CA GLU A 101 13.85 -10.88 -1.46
C GLU A 101 13.28 -10.16 -0.22
N ALA A 102 13.54 -8.86 -0.07
CA ALA A 102 12.98 -8.05 1.02
C ALA A 102 11.45 -7.99 0.93
N LEU A 103 10.92 -7.80 -0.29
CA LEU A 103 9.48 -7.76 -0.55
C LEU A 103 8.82 -9.13 -0.31
N GLU A 104 9.47 -10.23 -0.69
CA GLU A 104 8.99 -11.59 -0.45
C GLU A 104 8.96 -11.94 1.04
N LYS A 105 10.01 -11.57 1.79
CA LYS A 105 10.05 -11.73 3.26
C LYS A 105 8.94 -10.93 3.95
N TYR A 106 8.67 -9.72 3.46
CA TYR A 106 7.56 -8.92 3.99
C TYR A 106 6.21 -9.57 3.69
N ALA A 107 5.96 -10.00 2.46
CA ALA A 107 4.72 -10.69 2.07
C ALA A 107 4.51 -11.96 2.91
N ALA A 108 5.53 -12.79 3.10
CA ALA A 108 5.44 -14.01 3.90
C ALA A 108 5.10 -13.76 5.38
N LYS A 109 5.60 -12.68 5.97
CA LYS A 109 5.26 -12.28 7.36
C LYS A 109 3.85 -11.72 7.49
N SER A 110 3.29 -11.17 6.42
CA SER A 110 1.96 -10.56 6.40
C SER A 110 0.85 -11.54 6.00
N THR A 111 1.20 -12.79 5.64
CA THR A 111 0.22 -13.79 5.20
C THR A 111 -0.58 -14.29 6.40
N VAL A 112 -1.86 -13.97 6.45
CA VAL A 112 -2.81 -14.39 7.50
C VAL A 112 -3.96 -15.22 6.91
N VAL A 113 -4.13 -15.20 5.57
CA VAL A 113 -5.28 -15.79 4.88
C VAL A 113 -4.83 -16.71 3.75
N SER A 114 -5.70 -17.61 3.31
CA SER A 114 -5.46 -18.53 2.19
C SER A 114 -5.02 -17.82 0.92
N PHE A 115 -4.04 -18.35 0.21
CA PHE A 115 -3.54 -17.84 -1.09
C PHE A 115 -4.59 -17.82 -2.20
N SER A 116 -5.75 -18.44 -2.00
CA SER A 116 -6.87 -18.41 -2.95
C SER A 116 -7.63 -17.08 -2.95
N LEU A 117 -7.47 -16.27 -1.91
CA LEU A 117 -8.14 -14.98 -1.75
C LEU A 117 -7.19 -13.86 -2.19
N THR A 118 -7.32 -13.43 -3.44
CA THR A 118 -6.34 -12.52 -4.06
C THR A 118 -6.58 -11.04 -3.80
N ASN A 119 -7.84 -10.61 -3.73
CA ASN A 119 -8.20 -9.20 -3.48
C ASN A 119 -9.58 -9.15 -2.84
N ILE A 120 -9.63 -8.92 -1.54
CA ILE A 120 -10.87 -8.88 -0.77
C ILE A 120 -10.87 -7.71 0.21
N ASP A 121 -12.06 -7.17 0.41
CA ASP A 121 -12.37 -6.25 1.51
C ASP A 121 -13.13 -6.99 2.60
N VAL A 122 -12.81 -6.75 3.85
CA VAL A 122 -13.52 -7.32 5.01
C VAL A 122 -14.00 -6.16 5.88
N PHE A 123 -15.32 -6.12 6.12
CA PHE A 123 -15.93 -5.15 7.01
C PHE A 123 -16.62 -5.87 8.17
N SER A 124 -16.35 -5.42 9.36
CA SER A 124 -17.04 -5.88 10.56
C SER A 124 -17.48 -4.71 11.40
N ILE A 125 -18.55 -4.90 12.17
CA ILE A 125 -19.05 -3.88 13.11
C ILE A 125 -19.12 -4.45 14.51
N SER A 126 -18.73 -3.64 15.47
CA SER A 126 -18.98 -3.80 16.90
C SER A 126 -19.70 -2.56 17.39
N MET A 127 -20.63 -2.71 18.30
CA MET A 127 -21.44 -1.60 18.82
C MET A 127 -21.45 -1.60 20.35
N ASP A 128 -21.44 -0.41 20.91
CA ASP A 128 -21.75 -0.18 22.33
C ASP A 128 -23.06 0.64 22.48
N ALA A 129 -23.26 1.26 23.64
CA ALA A 129 -24.47 2.05 23.92
C ALA A 129 -24.55 3.34 23.08
N GLU A 130 -23.41 3.95 22.75
CA GLU A 130 -23.33 5.28 22.14
C GLU A 130 -22.74 5.28 20.73
N PHE A 131 -21.90 4.28 20.40
CA PHE A 131 -21.11 4.26 19.16
C PHE A 131 -21.17 2.91 18.46
N GLY A 132 -21.03 2.97 17.12
CA GLY A 132 -20.70 1.84 16.27
C GLY A 132 -19.26 1.96 15.77
N TYR A 133 -18.51 0.87 15.81
CA TYR A 133 -17.12 0.78 15.38
C TYR A 133 -17.05 -0.11 14.16
N VAL A 134 -16.88 0.50 12.98
CA VAL A 134 -16.71 -0.27 11.74
C VAL A 134 -15.24 -0.50 11.50
N ASN A 135 -14.85 -1.77 11.49
CA ASN A 135 -13.50 -2.20 11.15
C ASN A 135 -13.42 -2.59 9.66
N TYR A 136 -12.38 -2.14 9.01
CA TYR A 136 -12.05 -2.47 7.63
C TYR A 136 -10.68 -3.13 7.56
N LEU A 137 -10.59 -4.23 6.81
CA LEU A 137 -9.34 -4.88 6.43
C LEU A 137 -9.33 -5.06 4.92
N GLN A 138 -8.24 -4.67 4.28
CA GLN A 138 -7.98 -5.00 2.89
C GLN A 138 -6.94 -6.12 2.83
N VAL A 139 -7.29 -7.18 2.13
CA VAL A 139 -6.41 -8.34 1.93
C VAL A 139 -6.07 -8.45 0.45
N ILE A 140 -4.78 -8.42 0.13
CA ILE A 140 -4.26 -8.58 -1.24
C ILE A 140 -3.23 -9.70 -1.21
N GLU A 141 -3.37 -10.67 -2.12
CA GLU A 141 -2.48 -11.83 -2.22
C GLU A 141 -2.29 -12.57 -0.87
N GLY A 142 -3.36 -12.67 -0.07
CA GLY A 142 -3.35 -13.34 1.24
C GLY A 142 -2.73 -12.52 2.38
N ALA A 143 -2.30 -11.29 2.13
CA ALA A 143 -1.73 -10.40 3.12
C ALA A 143 -2.68 -9.26 3.48
N ILE A 144 -2.84 -8.95 4.77
CA ILE A 144 -3.55 -7.75 5.22
C ILE A 144 -2.66 -6.55 4.91
N VAL A 145 -3.07 -5.74 3.94
CA VAL A 145 -2.32 -4.56 3.48
C VAL A 145 -2.82 -3.26 4.12
N GLN A 146 -4.09 -3.22 4.49
CA GLN A 146 -4.73 -2.07 5.12
C GLN A 146 -5.61 -2.53 6.29
N SER A 147 -5.59 -1.74 7.36
CA SER A 147 -6.49 -1.87 8.51
C SER A 147 -6.95 -0.49 8.92
N TYR A 148 -8.24 -0.30 9.05
CA TYR A 148 -8.84 0.98 9.44
C TYR A 148 -10.07 0.74 10.31
N THR A 149 -10.28 1.62 11.29
CA THR A 149 -11.48 1.61 12.14
C THR A 149 -12.06 3.01 12.17
N VAL A 150 -13.36 3.11 11.92
CA VAL A 150 -14.10 4.35 12.06
C VAL A 150 -15.12 4.20 13.19
N GLU A 151 -15.19 5.23 14.03
CA GLU A 151 -16.19 5.40 15.09
C GLU A 151 -17.33 6.25 14.54
N ILE A 152 -18.56 5.78 14.67
CA ILE A 152 -19.76 6.47 14.20
C ILE A 152 -20.73 6.57 15.39
N LYS A 153 -21.16 7.78 15.72
CA LYS A 153 -22.12 8.00 16.80
C LYS A 153 -23.46 7.41 16.44
N LYS A 154 -24.00 6.58 17.34
CA LYS A 154 -25.29 5.92 17.18
C LYS A 154 -26.44 6.94 17.34
N LYS A 155 -27.40 6.88 16.42
CA LYS A 155 -28.71 7.48 16.62
C LYS A 155 -29.67 6.42 17.17
N LEU A 156 -30.81 6.83 17.71
CA LEU A 156 -31.79 5.90 18.30
C LEU A 156 -32.17 4.81 17.28
N ASP A 157 -32.13 3.54 17.75
CA ASP A 157 -32.61 2.36 17.00
C ASP A 157 -31.91 2.03 15.66
N GLU A 158 -30.65 2.46 15.47
CA GLU A 158 -29.88 2.07 14.28
C GLU A 158 -29.32 0.64 14.42
N GLU A 159 -29.59 -0.19 13.42
CA GLU A 159 -29.08 -1.57 13.33
C GLU A 159 -27.64 -1.62 12.77
N PRO A 160 -26.85 -2.68 13.08
CA PRO A 160 -25.50 -2.83 12.58
C PRO A 160 -25.35 -2.70 11.06
N ALA A 161 -26.32 -3.20 10.30
CA ALA A 161 -26.32 -3.14 8.84
C ALA A 161 -26.35 -1.69 8.30
N ALA A 162 -27.01 -0.76 9.00
CA ALA A 162 -27.10 0.64 8.60
C ALA A 162 -25.71 1.33 8.67
N PHE A 163 -24.93 1.02 9.69
CA PHE A 163 -23.55 1.55 9.80
C PHE A 163 -22.64 1.01 8.70
N LEU A 164 -22.75 -0.28 8.38
CA LEU A 164 -22.00 -0.87 7.28
C LEU A 164 -22.40 -0.25 5.94
N HIS A 165 -23.70 -0.04 5.73
CA HIS A 165 -24.21 0.56 4.50
C HIS A 165 -23.63 1.97 4.25
N LEU A 166 -23.46 2.77 5.31
CA LEU A 166 -22.86 4.11 5.22
C LEU A 166 -21.33 4.05 5.08
N ALA A 167 -20.67 3.23 5.89
CA ALA A 167 -19.21 3.23 5.99
C ALA A 167 -18.52 2.56 4.81
N ILE A 168 -19.10 1.53 4.19
CA ILE A 168 -18.43 0.76 3.12
C ILE A 168 -18.06 1.62 1.92
N PRO A 169 -19.00 2.42 1.31
CA PRO A 169 -18.66 3.24 0.17
C PRO A 169 -17.58 4.28 0.50
N GLU A 170 -17.70 4.96 1.64
CA GLU A 170 -16.76 6.01 2.06
C GLU A 170 -15.36 5.46 2.31
N ILE A 171 -15.26 4.32 3.00
CA ILE A 171 -13.96 3.70 3.30
C ILE A 171 -13.32 3.16 2.01
N ARG A 172 -14.10 2.56 1.12
CA ARG A 172 -13.58 2.07 -0.17
C ARG A 172 -13.08 3.22 -1.04
N ASP A 173 -13.78 4.33 -1.08
CA ASP A 173 -13.35 5.54 -1.79
C ASP A 173 -12.07 6.13 -1.17
N LEU A 174 -12.03 6.25 0.17
CA LEU A 174 -10.86 6.74 0.91
C LEU A 174 -9.58 5.98 0.60
N PHE A 175 -9.65 4.64 0.49
CA PHE A 175 -8.50 3.79 0.21
C PHE A 175 -8.36 3.40 -1.27
N GLY A 176 -9.31 3.81 -2.12
CA GLY A 176 -9.34 3.47 -3.55
C GLY A 176 -9.46 1.97 -3.77
N SER A 177 -10.23 1.25 -2.94
CA SER A 177 -10.41 -0.19 -3.10
C SER A 177 -11.40 -0.51 -4.23
N THR A 178 -10.98 -1.44 -5.07
CA THR A 178 -11.80 -2.03 -6.15
C THR A 178 -11.91 -3.55 -5.99
N ALA A 179 -11.88 -4.04 -4.75
CA ALA A 179 -11.94 -5.46 -4.46
C ALA A 179 -13.24 -6.07 -5.00
N PRO A 180 -13.16 -7.14 -5.81
CA PRO A 180 -14.34 -7.79 -6.38
C PRO A 180 -15.15 -8.58 -5.35
N THR A 181 -14.55 -8.92 -4.21
CA THR A 181 -15.20 -9.67 -3.14
C THR A 181 -15.16 -8.88 -1.84
N VAL A 182 -16.31 -8.70 -1.22
CA VAL A 182 -16.47 -7.97 0.04
C VAL A 182 -17.13 -8.88 1.07
N PHE A 183 -16.44 -9.14 2.16
CA PHE A 183 -17.01 -9.86 3.30
C PHE A 183 -17.53 -8.86 4.34
N THR A 184 -18.73 -9.11 4.82
CA THR A 184 -19.38 -8.25 5.83
C THR A 184 -19.88 -9.10 7.01
N SER A 185 -19.80 -8.56 8.22
CA SER A 185 -20.30 -9.24 9.43
C SER A 185 -21.82 -9.33 9.52
N HIS A 186 -22.54 -8.50 8.76
CA HIS A 186 -24.01 -8.47 8.67
C HIS A 186 -24.44 -8.29 7.21
N PRO A 187 -25.63 -8.74 6.82
CA PRO A 187 -26.15 -8.53 5.47
C PRO A 187 -26.25 -7.03 5.16
N VAL A 188 -25.78 -6.65 3.98
CA VAL A 188 -25.91 -5.28 3.47
C VAL A 188 -26.48 -5.33 2.05
N GLU A 189 -27.42 -4.44 1.76
CA GLU A 189 -27.98 -4.26 0.42
C GLU A 189 -27.29 -3.09 -0.26
N LEU A 190 -26.08 -3.36 -0.79
CA LEU A 190 -25.29 -2.40 -1.55
C LEU A 190 -25.06 -2.93 -2.95
N ASP A 191 -25.33 -2.11 -3.94
CA ASP A 191 -24.98 -2.35 -5.34
C ASP A 191 -23.75 -1.50 -5.69
N ILE A 192 -22.58 -2.14 -5.70
CA ILE A 192 -21.31 -1.51 -6.10
C ILE A 192 -20.80 -2.27 -7.30
N GLU A 193 -20.66 -1.59 -8.43
CA GLU A 193 -20.25 -2.16 -9.71
C GLU A 193 -18.95 -2.96 -9.56
N GLY A 194 -18.97 -4.20 -10.04
CA GLY A 194 -17.80 -5.10 -10.00
C GLY A 194 -17.51 -5.72 -8.62
N SER A 195 -18.43 -5.60 -7.64
CA SER A 195 -18.22 -6.17 -6.30
C SER A 195 -19.40 -7.07 -5.87
N THR A 196 -19.05 -8.19 -5.22
CA THR A 196 -20.03 -9.11 -4.62
C THR A 196 -19.87 -9.13 -3.10
N PHE A 197 -21.02 -9.06 -2.39
CA PHE A 197 -21.05 -9.04 -0.93
C PHE A 197 -21.36 -10.42 -0.38
N HIS A 198 -20.62 -10.84 0.63
CA HIS A 198 -20.79 -12.13 1.31
C HIS A 198 -20.80 -11.94 2.82
N VAL A 199 -21.71 -12.63 3.49
CA VAL A 199 -21.69 -12.77 4.94
C VAL A 199 -21.17 -14.18 5.25
N PRO A 200 -19.96 -14.32 5.83
CA PRO A 200 -19.38 -15.64 6.09
C PRO A 200 -20.24 -16.38 7.12
N GLN A 201 -20.52 -17.66 6.85
CA GLN A 201 -21.19 -18.56 7.78
C GLN A 201 -20.15 -19.35 8.61
N LYS A 202 -20.55 -19.77 9.83
CA LYS A 202 -19.67 -20.49 10.73
C LYS A 202 -19.25 -21.82 10.11
N GLY A 203 -17.97 -21.96 9.73
CA GLY A 203 -17.39 -23.16 9.17
C GLY A 203 -16.93 -23.05 7.70
N GLU A 204 -17.01 -21.88 7.09
CA GLU A 204 -16.39 -21.57 5.79
C GLU A 204 -14.97 -20.98 5.93
#